data_17afde68d59cd9e434027d3098f9ad54
#
_entry.id   17afde68d59cd9e434027d3098f9ad54
#
_cell.length_a   1.000
_cell.length_b   1.000
_cell.length_c   1.000
_cell.angle_alpha   90.00
_cell.angle_beta   90.00
_cell.angle_gamma   90.00
#
_symmetry.space_group_name_H-M   'P 1'
#
loop_
_entity.id
_entity.type
_entity.pdbx_description
1 polymer ?
#
loop_
_entity_poly.entity_id
_entity_poly.type
_entity_poly.pdbx_seq_one_letter_code
_entity_poly.pdbx_strand_id
1 'polypeptide(L)'
;VTNPVGDSIEKDLMRRDLTINAIAVNIRTGEIIDISGGVTDIRNKCINYVNELNFVDDPLRLLRVYRFQALYGFSLAPETINAVCKYSDLIHKPAVERINYEILKLFSGEYAHIALENMNKTWILEEIFPFVKELKQVPPNSHHHLDLFHHSIETVKQVQNLYSEASDEVKEHLNRVDFGGFSRLAHLKLAAFMHDIGKFSTWTIEEGKHRFIKHDDVGAKMSVKILKDLHCSNKQIDYISSMIKYHIYPSHVMTSPQITEKIMMRYVRKMDKNSIDAIILAQADRLSAR
;
A
#
# COMPACT_ATOMS: atom_id res chain seq x y z
N VAL A 1 -20.24 0.99 18.34
CA VAL A 1 -20.93 -0.09 19.10
C VAL A 1 -21.89 -0.74 18.13
N THR A 2 -21.60 -1.96 17.72
CA THR A 2 -22.54 -2.77 16.92
C THR A 2 -23.30 -3.70 17.84
N ASN A 3 -24.61 -3.86 17.61
CA ASN A 3 -25.39 -4.87 18.32
C ASN A 3 -24.78 -6.25 18.02
N PRO A 4 -24.66 -7.14 19.03
CA PRO A 4 -24.19 -8.48 18.80
C PRO A 4 -25.12 -9.20 17.80
N VAL A 5 -24.52 -9.89 16.83
CA VAL A 5 -25.28 -10.69 15.87
C VAL A 5 -25.29 -12.12 16.37
N GLY A 6 -26.43 -12.58 16.86
CA GLY A 6 -26.60 -13.92 17.46
C GLY A 6 -27.12 -13.85 18.89
N ASP A 7 -27.40 -15.03 19.44
CA ASP A 7 -28.02 -15.16 20.76
C ASP A 7 -27.04 -15.00 21.93
N SER A 8 -25.72 -14.88 21.67
CA SER A 8 -24.70 -14.69 22.69
C SER A 8 -23.48 -13.93 22.15
N ILE A 9 -22.75 -13.30 23.08
CA ILE A 9 -21.50 -12.58 22.76
C ILE A 9 -20.43 -13.51 22.22
N GLU A 10 -20.36 -14.73 22.70
CA GLU A 10 -19.38 -15.75 22.28
C GLU A 10 -19.59 -16.08 20.80
N LYS A 11 -20.83 -16.26 20.35
CA LYS A 11 -21.16 -16.51 18.93
C LYS A 11 -20.74 -15.31 18.06
N ASP A 12 -20.94 -14.08 18.52
CA ASP A 12 -20.50 -12.88 17.78
C ASP A 12 -18.97 -12.83 17.66
N LEU A 13 -18.24 -13.10 18.75
CA LEU A 13 -16.78 -13.12 18.76
C LEU A 13 -16.22 -14.20 17.84
N MET A 14 -16.81 -15.40 17.83
CA MET A 14 -16.35 -16.51 16.96
C MET A 14 -16.56 -16.28 15.45
N ARG A 15 -17.40 -15.33 15.08
CA ARG A 15 -17.64 -14.95 13.67
C ARG A 15 -16.70 -13.84 13.19
N ARG A 16 -15.87 -13.26 14.07
CA ARG A 16 -14.95 -12.19 13.71
C ARG A 16 -13.78 -12.71 12.87
N ASP A 17 -13.09 -11.79 12.21
CA ASP A 17 -11.96 -12.10 11.34
C ASP A 17 -10.72 -12.59 12.10
N LEU A 18 -10.23 -11.76 13.01
CA LEU A 18 -8.96 -11.95 13.70
C LEU A 18 -9.18 -12.02 15.22
N THR A 19 -8.35 -12.81 15.89
CA THR A 19 -8.38 -12.97 17.35
C THR A 19 -8.23 -11.64 18.08
N ILE A 20 -7.35 -10.76 17.59
CA ILE A 20 -7.12 -9.40 18.13
C ILE A 20 -8.35 -8.50 18.06
N ASN A 21 -9.32 -8.82 17.20
CA ASN A 21 -10.60 -8.11 17.04
C ASN A 21 -11.77 -8.84 17.71
N ALA A 22 -11.52 -10.04 18.27
CA ALA A 22 -12.52 -10.91 18.86
C ALA A 22 -12.48 -10.91 20.39
N ILE A 23 -12.23 -9.74 20.97
CA ILE A 23 -12.20 -9.52 22.42
C ILE A 23 -13.38 -8.58 22.77
N ALA A 24 -14.06 -8.88 23.86
CA ALA A 24 -15.08 -8.02 24.43
C ALA A 24 -14.81 -7.72 25.90
N VAL A 25 -15.38 -6.64 26.41
CA VAL A 25 -15.30 -6.27 27.82
C VAL A 25 -16.73 -6.04 28.33
N ASN A 26 -17.09 -6.70 29.42
CA ASN A 26 -18.31 -6.40 30.13
C ASN A 26 -18.15 -5.04 30.84
N ILE A 27 -18.88 -4.02 30.38
CA ILE A 27 -18.76 -2.66 30.88
C ILE A 27 -19.21 -2.49 32.35
N ARG A 28 -19.99 -3.42 32.89
CA ARG A 28 -20.44 -3.40 34.28
C ARG A 28 -19.46 -4.03 35.24
N THR A 29 -18.86 -5.15 34.84
CA THR A 29 -17.96 -5.95 35.70
C THR A 29 -16.48 -5.70 35.41
N GLY A 30 -16.14 -5.15 34.24
CA GLY A 30 -14.76 -5.05 33.75
C GLY A 30 -14.19 -6.38 33.26
N GLU A 31 -14.97 -7.44 33.25
CA GLU A 31 -14.54 -8.78 32.83
C GLU A 31 -14.23 -8.80 31.34
N ILE A 32 -13.06 -9.36 30.99
CA ILE A 32 -12.63 -9.56 29.61
C ILE A 32 -13.14 -10.92 29.11
N ILE A 33 -13.85 -10.90 27.98
CA ILE A 33 -14.30 -12.10 27.27
C ILE A 33 -13.38 -12.29 26.07
N ASP A 34 -12.52 -13.27 26.12
CA ASP A 34 -11.55 -13.63 25.08
C ASP A 34 -11.55 -15.15 24.89
N ILE A 35 -12.35 -15.64 23.96
CA ILE A 35 -12.51 -17.06 23.68
C ILE A 35 -11.56 -17.57 22.58
N SER A 36 -10.92 -16.65 21.85
CA SER A 36 -10.04 -16.96 20.73
C SER A 36 -8.55 -16.74 21.02
N GLY A 37 -8.20 -16.27 22.21
CA GLY A 37 -6.81 -16.01 22.59
C GLY A 37 -6.26 -14.68 22.10
N GLY A 38 -7.11 -13.74 21.74
CA GLY A 38 -6.72 -12.45 21.16
C GLY A 38 -5.84 -11.60 22.07
N VAL A 39 -6.04 -11.65 23.40
CA VAL A 39 -5.18 -10.97 24.38
C VAL A 39 -3.74 -11.50 24.32
N THR A 40 -3.57 -12.81 24.18
CA THR A 40 -2.26 -13.45 24.02
C THR A 40 -1.63 -13.04 22.69
N ASP A 41 -2.39 -13.03 21.60
CA ASP A 41 -1.90 -12.63 20.28
C ASP A 41 -1.47 -11.16 20.25
N ILE A 42 -2.20 -10.26 20.93
CA ILE A 42 -1.79 -8.85 21.08
C ILE A 42 -0.45 -8.76 21.83
N ARG A 43 -0.29 -9.48 22.95
CA ARG A 43 0.97 -9.48 23.72
C ARG A 43 2.16 -10.00 22.90
N ASN A 44 1.91 -11.03 22.09
CA ASN A 44 2.92 -11.64 21.23
C ASN A 44 3.11 -10.86 19.90
N LYS A 45 2.37 -9.79 19.68
CA LYS A 45 2.37 -9.02 18.42
C LYS A 45 2.15 -9.93 17.21
N CYS A 46 1.17 -10.81 17.28
CA CYS A 46 0.84 -11.80 16.26
C CYS A 46 -0.57 -11.59 15.73
N ILE A 47 -0.76 -11.74 14.44
CA ILE A 47 -2.07 -11.73 13.77
C ILE A 47 -2.46 -13.18 13.50
N ASN A 48 -3.56 -13.59 14.12
CA ASN A 48 -4.15 -14.90 13.93
C ASN A 48 -5.65 -14.77 13.57
N TYR A 49 -6.19 -15.69 12.79
CA TYR A 49 -7.61 -15.75 12.50
C TYR A 49 -8.39 -16.43 13.64
N VAL A 50 -9.69 -16.12 13.77
CA VAL A 50 -10.56 -16.78 14.74
C VAL A 50 -10.97 -18.18 14.23
N ASN A 51 -11.42 -18.25 12.99
CA ASN A 51 -11.78 -19.48 12.29
C ASN A 51 -11.52 -19.29 10.79
N GLU A 52 -10.88 -20.27 10.14
CA GLU A 52 -10.52 -20.16 8.72
C GLU A 52 -11.77 -20.05 7.81
N LEU A 53 -12.92 -20.66 8.18
CA LEU A 53 -14.15 -20.57 7.43
C LEU A 53 -14.72 -19.13 7.39
N ASN A 54 -14.35 -18.29 8.34
CA ASN A 54 -14.74 -16.88 8.31
C ASN A 54 -14.17 -16.13 7.10
N PHE A 55 -13.09 -16.62 6.46
CA PHE A 55 -12.59 -16.12 5.18
C PHE A 55 -13.47 -16.51 4.00
N VAL A 56 -14.16 -17.64 4.09
CA VAL A 56 -15.12 -18.08 3.07
C VAL A 56 -16.41 -17.27 3.15
N ASP A 57 -16.87 -16.98 4.38
CA ASP A 57 -18.07 -16.18 4.65
C ASP A 57 -17.95 -14.74 4.15
N ASP A 58 -16.79 -14.10 4.38
CA ASP A 58 -16.47 -12.77 3.89
C ASP A 58 -15.00 -12.71 3.45
N PRO A 59 -14.70 -12.97 2.16
CA PRO A 59 -13.32 -13.00 1.66
C PRO A 59 -12.55 -11.69 1.78
N LEU A 60 -13.23 -10.55 2.01
CA LEU A 60 -12.54 -9.30 2.32
C LEU A 60 -11.66 -9.38 3.57
N ARG A 61 -11.96 -10.33 4.45
CA ARG A 61 -11.16 -10.59 5.66
C ARG A 61 -9.73 -11.03 5.33
N LEU A 62 -9.49 -11.61 4.16
CA LEU A 62 -8.14 -11.91 3.66
C LEU A 62 -7.27 -10.64 3.57
N LEU A 63 -7.84 -9.53 3.05
CA LEU A 63 -7.13 -8.23 3.01
C LEU A 63 -6.98 -7.60 4.39
N ARG A 64 -7.93 -7.84 5.29
CA ARG A 64 -7.89 -7.29 6.64
C ARG A 64 -6.71 -7.84 7.44
N VAL A 65 -6.26 -9.07 7.19
CA VAL A 65 -5.01 -9.63 7.75
C VAL A 65 -3.85 -8.66 7.48
N TYR A 66 -3.65 -8.28 6.22
CA TYR A 66 -2.55 -7.41 5.81
C TYR A 66 -2.76 -5.94 6.21
N ARG A 67 -4.01 -5.48 6.21
CA ARG A 67 -4.31 -4.15 6.73
C ARG A 67 -3.90 -4.01 8.20
N PHE A 68 -4.21 -4.98 9.03
CA PHE A 68 -3.82 -4.94 10.45
C PHE A 68 -2.31 -5.14 10.61
N GLN A 69 -1.66 -5.94 9.76
CA GLN A 69 -0.21 -6.01 9.71
C GLN A 69 0.41 -4.66 9.36
N ALA A 70 -0.10 -3.98 8.33
CA ALA A 70 0.38 -2.65 7.93
C ALA A 70 0.20 -1.62 9.04
N LEU A 71 -0.87 -1.74 9.84
CA LEU A 71 -1.17 -0.79 10.91
C LEU A 71 -0.30 -1.00 12.15
N TYR A 72 -0.10 -2.26 12.56
CA TYR A 72 0.53 -2.58 13.86
C TYR A 72 1.95 -3.15 13.74
N GLY A 73 2.40 -3.54 12.57
CA GLY A 73 3.69 -4.21 12.38
C GLY A 73 3.78 -5.61 13.00
N PHE A 74 2.65 -6.24 13.29
CA PHE A 74 2.60 -7.56 13.91
C PHE A 74 3.02 -8.65 12.91
N SER A 75 3.60 -9.73 13.39
CA SER A 75 3.87 -10.93 12.60
C SER A 75 2.56 -11.66 12.23
N LEU A 76 2.58 -12.43 11.16
CA LEU A 76 1.46 -13.31 10.81
C LEU A 76 1.71 -14.71 11.37
N ALA A 77 0.71 -15.31 12.00
CA ALA A 77 0.77 -16.71 12.41
C ALA A 77 0.89 -17.62 11.16
N PRO A 78 1.69 -18.70 11.20
CA PRO A 78 1.84 -19.63 10.08
C PRO A 78 0.50 -20.17 9.58
N GLU A 79 -0.43 -20.46 10.49
CA GLU A 79 -1.78 -20.93 10.20
C GLU A 79 -2.57 -19.89 9.40
N THR A 80 -2.41 -18.61 9.75
CA THR A 80 -3.05 -17.50 9.04
C THR A 80 -2.50 -17.37 7.61
N ILE A 81 -1.19 -17.48 7.43
CA ILE A 81 -0.55 -17.48 6.10
C ILE A 81 -1.11 -18.62 5.26
N ASN A 82 -1.16 -19.84 5.82
CA ASN A 82 -1.66 -21.04 5.12
C ASN A 82 -3.14 -20.88 4.73
N ALA A 83 -3.98 -20.35 5.62
CA ALA A 83 -5.40 -20.10 5.35
C ALA A 83 -5.57 -19.02 4.26
N VAL A 84 -4.77 -17.95 4.28
CA VAL A 84 -4.82 -16.94 3.21
C VAL A 84 -4.39 -17.53 1.87
N CYS A 85 -3.32 -18.33 1.81
CA CYS A 85 -2.92 -19.03 0.57
C CYS A 85 -4.04 -19.92 0.04
N LYS A 86 -4.70 -20.67 0.91
CA LYS A 86 -5.78 -21.62 0.56
C LYS A 86 -7.00 -20.92 -0.05
N TYR A 87 -7.31 -19.70 0.37
CA TYR A 87 -8.52 -18.97 -0.02
C TYR A 87 -8.25 -17.69 -0.84
N SER A 88 -7.02 -17.47 -1.30
CA SER A 88 -6.61 -16.22 -1.98
C SER A 88 -7.46 -15.90 -3.22
N ASP A 89 -7.88 -16.91 -3.99
CA ASP A 89 -8.73 -16.79 -5.18
C ASP A 89 -10.12 -16.22 -4.88
N LEU A 90 -10.60 -16.35 -3.62
CA LEU A 90 -11.89 -15.80 -3.22
C LEU A 90 -11.90 -14.26 -3.16
N ILE A 91 -10.75 -13.61 -3.24
CA ILE A 91 -10.65 -12.14 -3.11
C ILE A 91 -11.41 -11.37 -4.21
N HIS A 92 -11.77 -12.03 -5.29
CA HIS A 92 -12.58 -11.42 -6.35
C HIS A 92 -14.11 -11.37 -6.05
N LYS A 93 -14.57 -12.04 -4.98
CA LYS A 93 -15.99 -12.06 -4.63
C LYS A 93 -16.53 -10.77 -3.98
N PRO A 94 -15.76 -10.06 -3.10
CA PRO A 94 -16.23 -8.81 -2.51
C PRO A 94 -16.42 -7.72 -3.57
N ALA A 95 -17.30 -6.76 -3.29
CA ALA A 95 -17.42 -5.56 -4.10
C ALA A 95 -16.09 -4.79 -4.17
N VAL A 96 -15.73 -4.31 -5.37
CA VAL A 96 -14.43 -3.68 -5.65
C VAL A 96 -14.19 -2.46 -4.77
N GLU A 97 -15.23 -1.70 -4.44
CA GLU A 97 -15.14 -0.54 -3.55
C GLU A 97 -14.69 -0.94 -2.13
N ARG A 98 -15.12 -2.13 -1.66
CA ARG A 98 -14.68 -2.66 -0.36
C ARG A 98 -13.21 -3.07 -0.42
N ILE A 99 -12.78 -3.66 -1.52
CA ILE A 99 -11.36 -4.01 -1.77
C ILE A 99 -10.52 -2.73 -1.78
N ASN A 100 -10.91 -1.73 -2.56
CA ASN A 100 -10.24 -0.43 -2.63
C ASN A 100 -10.10 0.22 -1.25
N TYR A 101 -11.16 0.20 -0.44
CA TYR A 101 -11.14 0.75 0.90
C TYR A 101 -10.13 0.04 1.82
N GLU A 102 -10.04 -1.29 1.79
CA GLU A 102 -9.04 -2.04 2.56
C GLU A 102 -7.61 -1.79 2.06
N ILE A 103 -7.41 -1.65 0.75
CA ILE A 103 -6.12 -1.30 0.14
C ILE A 103 -5.66 0.09 0.62
N LEU A 104 -6.50 1.11 0.56
CA LEU A 104 -6.14 2.44 1.03
C LEU A 104 -5.89 2.47 2.54
N LYS A 105 -6.62 1.69 3.33
CA LYS A 105 -6.32 1.49 4.74
C LYS A 105 -4.97 0.80 4.98
N LEU A 106 -4.60 -0.16 4.15
CA LEU A 106 -3.28 -0.79 4.20
C LEU A 106 -2.18 0.25 3.95
N PHE A 107 -2.30 1.05 2.89
CA PHE A 107 -1.33 2.11 2.58
C PHE A 107 -1.32 3.24 3.61
N SER A 108 -2.36 3.39 4.43
CA SER A 108 -2.36 4.32 5.57
C SER A 108 -1.49 3.83 6.72
N GLY A 109 -1.19 2.53 6.80
CA GLY A 109 -0.38 1.93 7.85
C GLY A 109 1.11 2.21 7.70
N GLU A 110 1.82 2.33 8.82
CA GLU A 110 3.27 2.55 8.86
C GLU A 110 4.06 1.40 8.23
N TYR A 111 3.59 0.17 8.43
CA TYR A 111 4.25 -1.05 7.98
C TYR A 111 3.68 -1.59 6.65
N ALA A 112 3.17 -0.71 5.79
CA ALA A 112 2.57 -1.10 4.51
C ALA A 112 3.53 -1.92 3.64
N HIS A 113 4.82 -1.60 3.62
CA HIS A 113 5.86 -2.34 2.90
C HIS A 113 5.96 -3.80 3.34
N ILE A 114 5.90 -4.08 4.66
CA ILE A 114 5.91 -5.46 5.20
C ILE A 114 4.65 -6.22 4.77
N ALA A 115 3.50 -5.56 4.82
CA ALA A 115 2.24 -6.15 4.39
C ALA A 115 2.26 -6.51 2.90
N LEU A 116 2.77 -5.64 2.03
CA LEU A 116 2.92 -5.91 0.59
C LEU A 116 3.82 -7.11 0.30
N GLU A 117 4.97 -7.22 1.00
CA GLU A 117 5.84 -8.40 0.89
C GLU A 117 5.13 -9.70 1.27
N ASN A 118 4.36 -9.69 2.36
CA ASN A 118 3.63 -10.88 2.80
C ASN A 118 2.42 -11.18 1.91
N MET A 119 1.72 -10.18 1.38
CA MET A 119 0.70 -10.36 0.35
C MET A 119 1.26 -11.04 -0.90
N ASN A 120 2.49 -10.70 -1.27
CA ASN A 120 3.17 -11.34 -2.40
C ASN A 120 3.45 -12.83 -2.15
N LYS A 121 3.86 -13.21 -0.94
CA LYS A 121 4.13 -14.62 -0.56
C LYS A 121 2.87 -15.48 -0.58
N THR A 122 1.70 -14.89 -0.48
CA THR A 122 0.39 -15.56 -0.42
C THR A 122 -0.43 -15.40 -1.70
N TRP A 123 0.17 -14.90 -2.78
CA TRP A 123 -0.41 -14.67 -4.11
C TRP A 123 -1.48 -13.59 -4.18
N ILE A 124 -2.05 -13.16 -3.04
CA ILE A 124 -3.16 -12.21 -2.98
C ILE A 124 -2.81 -10.84 -3.59
N LEU A 125 -1.52 -10.47 -3.59
CA LEU A 125 -1.07 -9.22 -4.20
C LEU A 125 -1.23 -9.23 -5.72
N GLU A 126 -0.92 -10.35 -6.37
CA GLU A 126 -1.05 -10.51 -7.82
C GLU A 126 -2.51 -10.61 -8.26
N GLU A 127 -3.38 -11.15 -7.41
CA GLU A 127 -4.82 -11.18 -7.67
C GLU A 127 -5.43 -9.76 -7.70
N ILE A 128 -4.92 -8.85 -6.86
CA ILE A 128 -5.41 -7.47 -6.78
C ILE A 128 -4.68 -6.57 -7.78
N PHE A 129 -3.38 -6.77 -7.95
CA PHE A 129 -2.49 -5.99 -8.81
C PHE A 129 -1.77 -6.89 -9.81
N PRO A 130 -2.42 -7.31 -10.90
CA PRO A 130 -1.82 -8.23 -11.88
C PRO A 130 -0.49 -7.75 -12.47
N PHE A 131 -0.24 -6.44 -12.51
CA PHE A 131 1.03 -5.85 -12.98
C PHE A 131 2.24 -6.29 -12.13
N VAL A 132 2.04 -6.79 -10.93
CA VAL A 132 3.14 -7.29 -10.08
C VAL A 132 3.89 -8.43 -10.76
N LYS A 133 3.20 -9.27 -11.55
CA LYS A 133 3.84 -10.32 -12.37
C LYS A 133 4.84 -9.75 -13.35
N GLU A 134 4.54 -8.59 -13.94
CA GLU A 134 5.42 -7.90 -14.88
C GLU A 134 6.61 -7.26 -14.17
N LEU A 135 6.39 -6.63 -13.01
CA LEU A 135 7.48 -6.02 -12.23
C LEU A 135 8.55 -7.06 -11.83
N LYS A 136 8.15 -8.27 -11.47
CA LYS A 136 9.06 -9.36 -11.11
C LYS A 136 9.94 -9.86 -12.26
N GLN A 137 9.58 -9.54 -13.51
CA GLN A 137 10.35 -9.96 -14.69
C GLN A 137 11.48 -8.99 -15.03
N VAL A 138 11.48 -7.77 -14.48
CA VAL A 138 12.55 -6.79 -14.71
C VAL A 138 13.65 -6.99 -13.67
N PRO A 139 14.84 -7.53 -14.10
CA PRO A 139 15.91 -7.88 -13.18
C PRO A 139 16.63 -6.64 -12.64
N PRO A 140 17.43 -6.80 -11.57
CA PRO A 140 18.39 -5.79 -11.15
C PRO A 140 19.29 -5.32 -12.30
N ASN A 141 19.73 -4.07 -12.25
CA ASN A 141 20.57 -3.48 -13.26
C ASN A 141 21.59 -2.50 -12.64
N SER A 142 22.40 -1.82 -13.45
CA SER A 142 23.44 -0.90 -12.98
C SER A 142 22.92 0.29 -12.14
N HIS A 143 21.63 0.59 -12.18
CA HIS A 143 21.01 1.69 -11.46
C HIS A 143 20.22 1.22 -10.23
N HIS A 144 19.78 -0.06 -10.21
CA HIS A 144 18.96 -0.64 -9.16
C HIS A 144 19.52 -1.99 -8.74
N HIS A 145 19.93 -2.13 -7.47
CA HIS A 145 20.42 -3.38 -6.89
C HIS A 145 19.30 -4.40 -6.61
N LEU A 146 18.05 -3.94 -6.52
CA LEU A 146 16.84 -4.75 -6.38
C LEU A 146 16.20 -4.99 -7.75
N ASP A 147 15.46 -6.09 -7.89
CA ASP A 147 14.50 -6.20 -8.98
C ASP A 147 13.40 -5.13 -8.84
N LEU A 148 12.65 -4.91 -9.90
CA LEU A 148 11.70 -3.80 -9.95
C LEU A 148 10.56 -3.93 -8.94
N PHE A 149 10.16 -5.16 -8.61
CA PHE A 149 9.13 -5.39 -7.60
C PHE A 149 9.61 -5.00 -6.20
N HIS A 150 10.77 -5.48 -5.77
CA HIS A 150 11.32 -5.15 -4.45
C HIS A 150 11.73 -3.67 -4.37
N HIS A 151 12.19 -3.07 -5.48
CA HIS A 151 12.40 -1.63 -5.57
C HIS A 151 11.10 -0.84 -5.28
N SER A 152 9.98 -1.25 -5.85
CA SER A 152 8.68 -0.60 -5.61
C SER A 152 8.25 -0.70 -4.13
N ILE A 153 8.47 -1.85 -3.49
CA ILE A 153 8.19 -2.02 -2.04
C ILE A 153 9.13 -1.16 -1.19
N GLU A 154 10.43 -1.14 -1.51
CA GLU A 154 11.40 -0.30 -0.79
C GLU A 154 11.06 1.18 -0.96
N THR A 155 10.57 1.61 -2.12
CA THR A 155 10.10 2.98 -2.34
C THR A 155 8.93 3.33 -1.40
N VAL A 156 7.97 2.43 -1.19
CA VAL A 156 6.90 2.63 -0.19
C VAL A 156 7.46 2.82 1.21
N LYS A 157 8.45 2.02 1.61
CA LYS A 157 9.13 2.13 2.90
C LYS A 157 9.86 3.47 3.02
N GLN A 158 10.56 3.90 1.99
CA GLN A 158 11.29 5.17 1.98
C GLN A 158 10.35 6.39 2.06
N VAL A 159 9.16 6.33 1.44
CA VAL A 159 8.11 7.36 1.64
C VAL A 159 7.71 7.45 3.12
N GLN A 160 7.55 6.31 3.81
CA GLN A 160 7.23 6.30 5.24
C GLN A 160 8.38 6.86 6.09
N ASN A 161 9.63 6.50 5.79
CA ASN A 161 10.80 7.01 6.52
C ASN A 161 10.91 8.54 6.37
N LEU A 162 10.81 9.04 5.14
CA LEU A 162 10.85 10.48 4.86
C LEU A 162 9.69 11.22 5.56
N TYR A 163 8.49 10.65 5.61
CA TYR A 163 7.39 11.21 6.37
C TYR A 163 7.72 11.26 7.88
N SER A 164 8.30 10.20 8.44
CA SER A 164 8.59 10.12 9.88
C SER A 164 9.61 11.18 10.31
N GLU A 165 10.58 11.49 9.46
CA GLU A 165 11.66 12.46 9.67
C GLU A 165 11.28 13.89 9.24
N ALA A 166 10.13 14.08 8.58
CA ALA A 166 9.72 15.37 8.03
C ALA A 166 9.34 16.39 9.11
N SER A 167 9.39 17.68 8.75
CA SER A 167 8.88 18.76 9.61
C SER A 167 7.37 18.66 9.82
N ASP A 168 6.87 19.36 10.85
CA ASP A 168 5.45 19.34 11.18
C ASP A 168 4.59 19.90 10.04
N GLU A 169 5.06 20.89 9.29
CA GLU A 169 4.34 21.45 8.14
C GLU A 169 4.19 20.42 7.01
N VAL A 170 5.24 19.63 6.76
CA VAL A 170 5.19 18.54 5.75
C VAL A 170 4.28 17.42 6.22
N LYS A 171 4.34 17.05 7.51
CA LYS A 171 3.43 16.06 8.09
C LYS A 171 1.98 16.51 8.02
N GLU A 172 1.70 17.77 8.36
CA GLU A 172 0.36 18.35 8.25
C GLU A 172 -0.14 18.28 6.80
N HIS A 173 0.68 18.68 5.82
CA HIS A 173 0.34 18.57 4.40
C HIS A 173 0.01 17.13 3.99
N LEU A 174 0.84 16.16 4.36
CA LEU A 174 0.66 14.76 3.98
C LEU A 174 -0.50 14.07 4.71
N ASN A 175 -0.88 14.57 5.89
CA ASN A 175 -2.01 14.06 6.65
C ASN A 175 -3.37 14.62 6.18
N ARG A 176 -3.38 15.62 5.28
CA ARG A 176 -4.62 16.16 4.73
C ARG A 176 -5.43 15.09 4.01
N VAL A 177 -6.74 15.09 4.24
CA VAL A 177 -7.70 14.17 3.65
C VAL A 177 -8.35 14.83 2.43
N ASP A 178 -7.61 14.87 1.31
CA ASP A 178 -8.04 15.54 0.08
C ASP A 178 -8.81 14.60 -0.87
N PHE A 179 -8.67 13.27 -0.70
CA PHE A 179 -9.14 12.29 -1.65
C PHE A 179 -9.89 11.13 -0.96
N GLY A 180 -11.20 11.09 -1.03
CA GLY A 180 -12.00 9.91 -0.69
C GLY A 180 -11.85 9.38 0.75
N GLY A 181 -11.62 10.27 1.73
CA GLY A 181 -11.57 9.88 3.16
C GLY A 181 -10.23 9.33 3.64
N PHE A 182 -9.18 9.37 2.81
CA PHE A 182 -7.82 8.94 3.16
C PHE A 182 -6.81 10.08 3.01
N SER A 183 -5.69 9.99 3.76
CA SER A 183 -4.64 11.00 3.73
C SER A 183 -3.90 11.04 2.39
N ARG A 184 -3.28 12.18 2.08
CA ARG A 184 -2.34 12.31 0.95
C ARG A 184 -1.21 11.28 1.06
N LEU A 185 -0.70 11.03 2.27
CA LEU A 185 0.35 10.04 2.52
C LEU A 185 -0.05 8.63 2.05
N ALA A 186 -1.29 8.20 2.33
CA ALA A 186 -1.77 6.89 1.88
C ALA A 186 -1.77 6.78 0.34
N HIS A 187 -2.25 7.81 -0.34
CA HIS A 187 -2.25 7.86 -1.80
C HIS A 187 -0.84 7.99 -2.38
N LEU A 188 0.06 8.72 -1.70
CA LEU A 188 1.46 8.83 -2.11
C LEU A 188 2.20 7.49 -2.00
N LYS A 189 1.95 6.70 -0.95
CA LYS A 189 2.48 5.33 -0.83
C LYS A 189 1.94 4.41 -1.93
N LEU A 190 0.66 4.50 -2.28
CA LEU A 190 0.10 3.76 -3.41
C LEU A 190 0.75 4.20 -4.74
N ALA A 191 0.97 5.51 -4.93
CA ALA A 191 1.70 6.02 -6.09
C ALA A 191 3.16 5.52 -6.10
N ALA A 192 3.83 5.46 -4.95
CA ALA A 192 5.17 4.90 -4.79
C ALA A 192 5.24 3.41 -5.16
N PHE A 193 4.24 2.63 -4.78
CA PHE A 193 4.15 1.22 -5.19
C PHE A 193 3.99 1.07 -6.71
N MET A 194 3.33 2.03 -7.37
CA MET A 194 2.99 1.98 -8.79
C MET A 194 3.90 2.84 -9.67
N HIS A 195 4.87 3.59 -9.13
CA HIS A 195 5.58 4.64 -9.89
C HIS A 195 6.28 4.12 -11.14
N ASP A 196 6.75 2.91 -11.11
CA ASP A 196 7.56 2.28 -12.16
C ASP A 196 6.83 1.20 -12.97
N ILE A 197 5.50 1.10 -12.89
CA ILE A 197 4.72 0.06 -13.62
C ILE A 197 4.88 0.12 -15.14
N GLY A 198 5.31 1.24 -15.69
CA GLY A 198 5.60 1.38 -17.12
C GLY A 198 6.95 0.80 -17.56
N LYS A 199 7.86 0.44 -16.63
CA LYS A 199 9.20 -0.03 -16.97
C LYS A 199 9.19 -1.34 -17.75
N PHE A 200 8.36 -2.31 -17.39
CA PHE A 200 8.30 -3.59 -18.10
C PHE A 200 7.95 -3.41 -19.57
N SER A 201 6.91 -2.65 -19.89
CA SER A 201 6.44 -2.42 -21.26
C SER A 201 7.33 -1.50 -22.10
N THR A 202 8.23 -0.73 -21.46
CA THR A 202 9.19 0.15 -22.15
C THR A 202 10.63 -0.35 -22.08
N TRP A 203 10.81 -1.55 -21.54
CA TRP A 203 12.13 -2.14 -21.36
C TRP A 203 12.78 -2.53 -22.69
N THR A 204 13.95 -1.97 -22.96
CA THR A 204 14.84 -2.33 -24.07
C THR A 204 16.24 -2.56 -23.55
N ILE A 205 17.03 -3.32 -24.30
CA ILE A 205 18.45 -3.52 -24.04
C ILE A 205 19.22 -2.96 -25.24
N GLU A 206 19.99 -1.91 -25.02
CA GLU A 206 20.84 -1.28 -26.04
C GLU A 206 22.28 -1.29 -25.55
N GLU A 207 23.21 -1.85 -26.34
CA GLU A 207 24.62 -1.98 -25.99
C GLU A 207 24.85 -2.63 -24.61
N GLY A 208 24.03 -3.62 -24.24
CA GLY A 208 24.09 -4.31 -22.95
C GLY A 208 23.55 -3.49 -21.76
N LYS A 209 22.97 -2.31 -22.00
CA LYS A 209 22.38 -1.46 -20.96
C LYS A 209 20.86 -1.49 -21.03
N HIS A 210 20.22 -1.62 -19.85
CA HIS A 210 18.78 -1.55 -19.72
C HIS A 210 18.31 -0.10 -19.89
N ARG A 211 17.27 0.12 -20.70
CA ARG A 211 16.64 1.41 -20.94
C ARG A 211 15.12 1.30 -20.74
N PHE A 212 14.52 2.38 -20.22
CA PHE A 212 13.10 2.45 -19.89
C PHE A 212 12.52 3.80 -20.35
N ILE A 213 12.66 4.10 -21.66
CA ILE A 213 12.33 5.42 -22.21
C ILE A 213 10.83 5.66 -22.11
N LYS A 214 10.42 6.80 -21.51
CA LYS A 214 9.03 7.23 -21.29
C LYS A 214 8.20 6.29 -20.38
N HIS A 215 8.87 5.50 -19.50
CA HIS A 215 8.15 4.64 -18.54
C HIS A 215 7.20 5.41 -17.63
N ASP A 216 7.51 6.65 -17.31
CA ASP A 216 6.70 7.60 -16.54
C ASP A 216 5.37 7.92 -17.24
N ASP A 217 5.40 8.29 -18.52
CA ASP A 217 4.20 8.56 -19.33
C ASP A 217 3.36 7.28 -19.55
N VAL A 218 4.01 6.15 -19.82
CA VAL A 218 3.34 4.86 -20.00
C VAL A 218 2.73 4.38 -18.70
N GLY A 219 3.50 4.42 -17.60
CA GLY A 219 3.05 4.04 -16.27
C GLY A 219 1.85 4.86 -15.79
N ALA A 220 1.86 6.19 -16.05
CA ALA A 220 0.72 7.04 -15.73
C ALA A 220 -0.56 6.63 -16.48
N LYS A 221 -0.47 6.24 -17.76
CA LYS A 221 -1.62 5.74 -18.53
C LYS A 221 -2.11 4.39 -18.01
N MET A 222 -1.18 3.48 -17.69
CA MET A 222 -1.51 2.17 -17.09
C MET A 222 -2.21 2.34 -15.75
N SER A 223 -1.71 3.25 -14.89
CA SER A 223 -2.30 3.50 -13.59
C SER A 223 -3.74 4.00 -13.65
N VAL A 224 -4.09 4.84 -14.62
CA VAL A 224 -5.47 5.31 -14.83
C VAL A 224 -6.42 4.13 -15.02
N LYS A 225 -6.03 3.12 -15.82
CA LYS A 225 -6.86 1.92 -16.04
C LYS A 225 -6.99 1.12 -14.75
N ILE A 226 -5.88 0.79 -14.09
CA ILE A 226 -5.86 0.00 -12.85
C ILE A 226 -6.71 0.67 -11.76
N LEU A 227 -6.58 1.98 -11.58
CA LEU A 227 -7.32 2.72 -10.56
C LEU A 227 -8.82 2.84 -10.88
N LYS A 228 -9.20 2.87 -12.17
CA LYS A 228 -10.61 2.77 -12.59
C LYS A 228 -11.18 1.40 -12.28
N ASP A 229 -10.44 0.35 -12.58
CA ASP A 229 -10.84 -1.03 -12.29
C ASP A 229 -10.98 -1.26 -10.76
N LEU A 230 -10.21 -0.52 -9.94
CA LEU A 230 -10.35 -0.47 -8.47
C LEU A 230 -11.42 0.51 -7.98
N HIS A 231 -12.23 1.09 -8.86
CA HIS A 231 -13.28 2.06 -8.53
C HIS A 231 -12.80 3.27 -7.71
N CYS A 232 -11.56 3.73 -7.95
CA CYS A 232 -11.06 4.96 -7.39
C CYS A 232 -11.82 6.17 -7.96
N SER A 233 -12.00 7.21 -7.15
CA SER A 233 -12.58 8.49 -7.63
C SER A 233 -11.65 9.19 -8.61
N ASN A 234 -12.21 10.05 -9.48
CA ASN A 234 -11.40 10.83 -10.44
C ASN A 234 -10.28 11.63 -9.75
N LYS A 235 -10.54 12.21 -8.57
CA LYS A 235 -9.52 12.96 -7.81
C LYS A 235 -8.35 12.07 -7.38
N GLN A 236 -8.62 10.83 -6.97
CA GLN A 236 -7.59 9.85 -6.61
C GLN A 236 -6.78 9.45 -7.84
N ILE A 237 -7.47 9.17 -8.96
CA ILE A 237 -6.85 8.79 -10.23
C ILE A 237 -5.94 9.92 -10.73
N ASP A 238 -6.43 11.16 -10.77
CA ASP A 238 -5.66 12.32 -11.22
C ASP A 238 -4.42 12.54 -10.35
N TYR A 239 -4.56 12.43 -9.03
CA TYR A 239 -3.43 12.59 -8.12
C TYR A 239 -2.39 11.49 -8.32
N ILE A 240 -2.77 10.21 -8.24
CA ILE A 240 -1.84 9.09 -8.33
C ILE A 240 -1.15 9.05 -9.70
N SER A 241 -1.92 9.20 -10.78
CA SER A 241 -1.34 9.19 -12.14
C SER A 241 -0.41 10.37 -12.39
N SER A 242 -0.70 11.54 -11.80
CA SER A 242 0.20 12.70 -11.82
C SER A 242 1.50 12.42 -11.07
N MET A 243 1.45 11.79 -9.88
CA MET A 243 2.64 11.40 -9.14
C MET A 243 3.52 10.44 -9.95
N ILE A 244 2.92 9.43 -10.57
CA ILE A 244 3.62 8.47 -11.45
C ILE A 244 4.24 9.19 -12.66
N LYS A 245 3.48 10.05 -13.32
CA LYS A 245 3.95 10.81 -14.50
C LYS A 245 5.16 11.70 -14.19
N TYR A 246 5.20 12.29 -13.01
CA TYR A 246 6.19 13.31 -12.66
C TYR A 246 7.19 12.86 -11.61
N HIS A 247 7.28 11.55 -11.26
CA HIS A 247 8.17 11.08 -10.20
C HIS A 247 9.66 11.39 -10.46
N ILE A 248 10.11 11.37 -11.72
CA ILE A 248 11.49 11.72 -12.09
C ILE A 248 11.74 13.22 -12.24
N TYR A 249 10.68 14.04 -12.37
CA TYR A 249 10.80 15.46 -12.69
C TYR A 249 11.52 16.27 -11.59
N PRO A 250 11.28 16.08 -10.27
CA PRO A 250 12.07 16.75 -9.22
C PRO A 250 13.56 16.43 -9.32
N SER A 251 13.92 15.17 -9.60
CA SER A 251 15.32 14.75 -9.75
C SER A 251 16.00 15.48 -10.92
N HIS A 252 15.33 15.61 -12.06
CA HIS A 252 15.84 16.36 -13.21
C HIS A 252 16.02 17.85 -12.91
N VAL A 253 15.12 18.44 -12.13
CA VAL A 253 15.26 19.85 -11.69
C VAL A 253 16.47 20.01 -10.77
N MET A 254 16.65 19.10 -9.81
CA MET A 254 17.73 19.20 -8.79
C MET A 254 19.12 18.87 -9.37
N THR A 255 19.21 18.08 -10.43
CA THR A 255 20.47 17.76 -11.12
C THR A 255 20.83 18.76 -12.22
N SER A 256 20.02 19.79 -12.43
CA SER A 256 20.35 20.89 -13.36
C SER A 256 21.64 21.58 -12.93
N PRO A 257 22.55 21.88 -13.87
CA PRO A 257 23.84 22.54 -13.56
C PRO A 257 23.67 23.87 -12.82
N GLN A 258 22.53 24.54 -13.04
CA GLN A 258 22.19 25.77 -12.35
C GLN A 258 20.68 25.82 -12.05
N ILE A 259 20.36 25.77 -10.75
CA ILE A 259 18.97 25.92 -10.31
C ILE A 259 18.67 27.41 -10.22
N THR A 260 17.91 27.91 -11.21
CA THR A 260 17.46 29.32 -11.23
C THR A 260 16.05 29.45 -10.66
N GLU A 261 15.72 30.67 -10.19
CA GLU A 261 14.35 31.00 -9.74
C GLU A 261 13.30 30.64 -10.81
N LYS A 262 13.60 30.89 -12.08
CA LYS A 262 12.74 30.53 -13.20
C LYS A 262 12.46 29.02 -13.28
N ILE A 263 13.46 28.18 -13.03
CA ILE A 263 13.31 26.73 -13.00
C ILE A 263 12.43 26.31 -11.82
N MET A 264 12.67 26.86 -10.64
CA MET A 264 11.87 26.60 -9.44
C MET A 264 10.41 27.05 -9.62
N MET A 265 10.19 28.25 -10.15
CA MET A 265 8.84 28.74 -10.43
C MET A 265 8.11 27.88 -11.45
N ARG A 266 8.81 27.34 -12.46
CA ARG A 266 8.22 26.40 -13.43
C ARG A 266 7.83 25.08 -12.74
N TYR A 267 8.69 24.56 -11.85
CA TYR A 267 8.40 23.37 -11.07
C TYR A 267 7.14 23.56 -10.21
N VAL A 268 7.13 24.61 -9.38
CA VAL A 268 5.98 24.92 -8.50
C VAL A 268 4.68 25.09 -9.30
N ARG A 269 4.70 25.85 -10.41
CA ARG A 269 3.50 26.00 -11.27
C ARG A 269 3.02 24.70 -11.87
N LYS A 270 3.94 23.79 -12.22
CA LYS A 270 3.59 22.52 -12.84
C LYS A 270 3.03 21.52 -11.82
N MET A 271 3.60 21.47 -10.62
CA MET A 271 3.21 20.54 -9.57
C MET A 271 2.13 21.09 -8.65
N ASP A 272 1.99 22.42 -8.59
CA ASP A 272 1.01 23.13 -7.76
C ASP A 272 1.02 22.60 -6.31
N LYS A 273 -0.14 22.30 -5.75
CA LYS A 273 -0.33 21.72 -4.40
C LYS A 273 0.34 20.35 -4.19
N ASN A 274 0.82 19.71 -5.24
CA ASN A 274 1.47 18.40 -5.19
C ASN A 274 3.01 18.50 -5.20
N SER A 275 3.58 19.70 -5.08
CA SER A 275 5.03 19.93 -5.18
C SER A 275 5.83 19.18 -4.11
N ILE A 276 5.34 19.16 -2.86
CA ILE A 276 5.97 18.45 -1.73
C ILE A 276 5.91 16.95 -1.96
N ASP A 277 4.74 16.43 -2.34
CA ASP A 277 4.51 15.00 -2.59
C ASP A 277 5.47 14.46 -3.67
N ALA A 278 5.63 15.20 -4.76
CA ALA A 278 6.50 14.79 -5.87
C ALA A 278 7.99 14.77 -5.45
N ILE A 279 8.44 15.72 -4.63
CA ILE A 279 9.80 15.73 -4.08
C ILE A 279 10.01 14.50 -3.19
N ILE A 280 9.06 14.19 -2.31
CA ILE A 280 9.16 13.04 -1.40
C ILE A 280 9.20 11.74 -2.22
N LEU A 281 8.37 11.60 -3.25
CA LEU A 281 8.38 10.42 -4.11
C LEU A 281 9.71 10.27 -4.85
N ALA A 282 10.22 11.34 -5.47
CA ALA A 282 11.50 11.32 -6.17
C ALA A 282 12.69 11.01 -5.23
N GLN A 283 12.64 11.51 -3.99
CA GLN A 283 13.66 11.20 -2.99
C GLN A 283 13.56 9.76 -2.51
N ALA A 284 12.36 9.24 -2.29
CA ALA A 284 12.12 7.85 -1.90
C ALA A 284 12.60 6.88 -2.98
N ASP A 285 12.27 7.11 -4.25
CA ASP A 285 12.77 6.36 -5.42
C ASP A 285 14.30 6.34 -5.45
N ARG A 286 14.95 7.50 -5.28
CA ARG A 286 16.42 7.59 -5.25
C ARG A 286 17.05 6.82 -4.08
N LEU A 287 16.43 6.83 -2.90
CA LEU A 287 16.93 6.11 -1.71
C LEU A 287 16.78 4.60 -1.88
N SER A 288 15.73 4.14 -2.54
CA SER A 288 15.47 2.72 -2.80
C SER A 288 16.36 2.12 -3.92
N ALA A 289 17.03 2.96 -4.71
CA ALA A 289 17.94 2.54 -5.77
C ALA A 289 19.40 2.26 -5.28
N ARG A 290 19.71 2.49 -3.99
CA ARG A 290 21.06 2.38 -3.42
C ARG A 290 21.34 1.02 -2.81
#